data_d230221c5243f8286fecf2b47e4e9277
#
_entry.id   d230221c5243f8286fecf2b47e4e9277
#
_cell.length_a   1.000
_cell.length_b   1.000
_cell.length_c   1.000
_cell.angle_alpha   90.00
_cell.angle_beta   90.00
_cell.angle_gamma   90.00
#
_symmetry.space_group_name_H-M   'P 1'
#
loop_
_entity.id
_entity.type
_entity.pdbx_description
1 polymer ?
#
loop_
_entity_poly.entity_id
_entity_poly.type
_entity_poly.pdbx_seq_one_letter_code
_entity_poly.pdbx_strand_id
1 'polypeptide(L)'
;MLTKKAALALSVLVGLTACSTRAAVETATPRQSLRISMRPTEILSAFLSLPQFSIQAVTIGDSQKRLDALQDGSIDVANVVADVTYLAFNGRLPGQSAPLQKIRGVALMNRAVVHLLIGPNVDPRRGLRGLRIVLGDPTGGNASLGEKLVNTMGVPTSEIHGEFAPYDAAVEKLLKGEVDAVIVTLLPPQELVARALRGGARLMEINGPEVDGLRVHYPLLRRTLLPGGMYPAQDTPLHTVGVDLLLVCRADMDNELVYELTRALFEEVPQRIRRQLDPQRAPATVIPLHPGAARYYRERELRR
;
A
#
# COMPACT_ATOMS: atom_id res chain seq x y z
N MET A 1 -25.26 -46.18 -95.01
CA MET A 1 -24.68 -44.95 -95.51
C MET A 1 -24.75 -43.90 -94.37
N LEU A 2 -23.66 -43.35 -94.09
CA LEU A 2 -23.31 -42.48 -92.98
C LEU A 2 -24.02 -41.19 -92.91
N THR A 3 -24.29 -40.64 -91.73
CA THR A 3 -24.12 -39.25 -91.45
C THR A 3 -23.81 -39.00 -89.95
N LYS A 4 -22.67 -38.41 -89.74
CA LYS A 4 -22.15 -37.97 -88.45
C LYS A 4 -22.88 -36.76 -87.95
N LYS A 5 -23.32 -36.76 -86.68
CA LYS A 5 -23.73 -35.55 -86.03
C LYS A 5 -22.69 -35.20 -84.91
N ALA A 6 -22.07 -34.07 -85.09
CA ALA A 6 -21.11 -33.51 -84.14
C ALA A 6 -21.90 -32.90 -82.94
N ALA A 7 -21.57 -33.29 -81.73
CA ALA A 7 -22.07 -32.65 -80.51
C ALA A 7 -21.05 -31.65 -80.00
N LEU A 8 -21.47 -30.41 -79.88
CA LEU A 8 -20.70 -29.29 -79.32
C LEU A 8 -20.85 -29.29 -77.81
N ALA A 9 -19.75 -29.57 -77.08
CA ALA A 9 -19.72 -29.51 -75.63
C ALA A 9 -19.34 -28.12 -75.16
N LEU A 10 -20.26 -27.46 -74.48
CA LEU A 10 -20.08 -26.14 -73.87
C LEU A 10 -19.55 -26.34 -72.45
N SER A 11 -18.23 -26.06 -72.27
CA SER A 11 -17.61 -26.13 -70.94
C SER A 11 -17.84 -24.81 -70.18
N VAL A 12 -18.68 -24.85 -69.12
CA VAL A 12 -18.86 -23.74 -68.17
C VAL A 12 -17.77 -23.84 -67.13
N LEU A 13 -16.83 -22.89 -67.19
CA LEU A 13 -15.80 -22.71 -66.13
C LEU A 13 -16.41 -21.96 -64.96
N VAL A 14 -16.72 -22.63 -63.87
CA VAL A 14 -17.11 -22.00 -62.60
C VAL A 14 -15.83 -21.62 -61.85
N GLY A 15 -15.51 -20.33 -61.86
CA GLY A 15 -14.42 -19.76 -61.09
C GLY A 15 -14.82 -19.70 -59.57
N LEU A 16 -14.28 -20.59 -58.77
CA LEU A 16 -14.31 -20.49 -57.32
C LEU A 16 -13.27 -19.46 -56.86
N THR A 17 -13.72 -18.22 -56.62
CA THR A 17 -12.95 -17.23 -55.84
C THR A 17 -12.95 -17.63 -54.38
N ALA A 18 -11.89 -18.31 -53.92
CA ALA A 18 -11.65 -18.56 -52.49
C ALA A 18 -11.31 -17.21 -51.82
N CYS A 19 -12.31 -16.63 -51.16
CA CYS A 19 -12.11 -15.50 -50.26
C CYS A 19 -11.38 -16.00 -49.00
N SER A 20 -10.02 -15.94 -49.01
CA SER A 20 -9.21 -16.19 -47.82
C SER A 20 -9.44 -15.05 -46.84
N THR A 21 -10.39 -15.20 -45.93
CA THR A 21 -10.43 -14.42 -44.72
C THR A 21 -9.24 -14.78 -43.84
N ARG A 22 -8.16 -14.03 -44.03
CA ARG A 22 -7.05 -14.05 -43.09
C ARG A 22 -7.55 -13.48 -41.78
N ALA A 23 -7.96 -14.36 -40.86
CA ALA A 23 -8.17 -13.99 -39.50
C ALA A 23 -6.88 -13.36 -38.99
N ALA A 24 -6.90 -12.06 -38.70
CA ALA A 24 -5.82 -11.41 -38.01
C ALA A 24 -5.72 -12.11 -36.63
N VAL A 25 -4.69 -12.92 -36.47
CA VAL A 25 -4.30 -13.38 -35.15
C VAL A 25 -3.86 -12.13 -34.44
N GLU A 26 -4.75 -11.62 -33.61
CA GLU A 26 -4.45 -10.57 -32.63
C GLU A 26 -3.36 -11.18 -31.75
N THR A 27 -2.09 -10.84 -32.03
CA THR A 27 -0.96 -11.19 -31.19
C THR A 27 -1.18 -10.46 -29.90
N ALA A 28 -1.71 -11.17 -28.90
CA ALA A 28 -1.86 -10.66 -27.56
C ALA A 28 -0.48 -10.14 -27.12
N THR A 29 -0.38 -8.84 -26.89
CA THR A 29 0.83 -8.22 -26.35
C THR A 29 1.24 -9.01 -25.11
N PRO A 30 2.50 -9.49 -25.01
CA PRO A 30 2.90 -10.30 -23.88
C PRO A 30 2.65 -9.52 -22.59
N ARG A 31 1.90 -10.12 -21.68
CA ARG A 31 1.60 -9.52 -20.37
C ARG A 31 2.91 -9.23 -19.67
N GLN A 32 3.15 -7.98 -19.31
CA GLN A 32 4.34 -7.61 -18.56
C GLN A 32 4.24 -8.20 -17.15
N SER A 33 5.24 -9.01 -16.77
CA SER A 33 5.27 -9.66 -15.45
C SER A 33 5.83 -8.69 -14.41
N LEU A 34 5.12 -8.52 -13.30
CA LEU A 34 5.49 -7.65 -12.20
C LEU A 34 5.49 -8.43 -10.87
N ARG A 35 6.61 -8.38 -10.16
CA ARG A 35 6.72 -8.90 -8.79
C ARG A 35 6.37 -7.77 -7.82
N ILE A 36 5.24 -7.90 -7.14
CA ILE A 36 4.70 -6.85 -6.28
C ILE A 36 4.66 -7.31 -4.84
N SER A 37 5.29 -6.54 -3.94
CA SER A 37 5.18 -6.72 -2.51
C SER A 37 4.33 -5.63 -1.89
N MET A 38 3.08 -5.97 -1.61
CA MET A 38 2.13 -5.12 -0.87
C MET A 38 1.52 -5.96 0.23
N ARG A 39 1.16 -5.33 1.35
CA ARG A 39 0.26 -6.02 2.28
C ARG A 39 -1.03 -6.35 1.52
N PRO A 40 -1.69 -7.47 1.86
CA PRO A 40 -2.98 -7.80 1.27
C PRO A 40 -3.92 -6.62 1.49
N THR A 41 -4.06 -5.80 0.47
CA THR A 41 -4.93 -4.64 0.47
C THR A 41 -5.86 -4.79 -0.71
N GLU A 42 -6.98 -4.12 -0.66
CA GLU A 42 -7.91 -4.05 -1.80
C GLU A 42 -7.21 -3.53 -3.07
N ILE A 43 -6.15 -2.72 -2.92
CA ILE A 43 -5.36 -2.19 -4.05
C ILE A 43 -4.59 -3.30 -4.75
N LEU A 44 -3.92 -4.20 -3.99
CA LEU A 44 -3.23 -5.34 -4.59
C LEU A 44 -4.22 -6.25 -5.33
N SER A 45 -5.36 -6.54 -4.71
CA SER A 45 -6.42 -7.36 -5.32
C SER A 45 -6.95 -6.72 -6.61
N ALA A 46 -7.07 -5.38 -6.64
CA ALA A 46 -7.47 -4.66 -7.83
C ALA A 46 -6.42 -4.76 -8.95
N PHE A 47 -5.14 -4.62 -8.64
CA PHE A 47 -4.07 -4.81 -9.63
C PHE A 47 -4.00 -6.25 -10.16
N LEU A 48 -4.19 -7.25 -9.30
CA LEU A 48 -4.23 -8.67 -9.70
C LEU A 48 -5.35 -8.97 -10.71
N SER A 49 -6.41 -8.18 -10.73
CA SER A 49 -7.54 -8.34 -11.66
C SER A 49 -7.35 -7.62 -13.00
N LEU A 50 -6.28 -6.82 -13.17
CA LEU A 50 -6.05 -6.07 -14.40
C LEU A 50 -5.46 -6.97 -15.50
N PRO A 51 -6.12 -7.10 -16.67
CA PRO A 51 -5.74 -8.09 -17.69
C PRO A 51 -4.41 -7.79 -18.38
N GLN A 52 -3.96 -6.55 -18.39
CA GLN A 52 -2.72 -6.11 -19.04
C GLN A 52 -1.46 -6.48 -18.26
N PHE A 53 -1.58 -6.80 -16.95
CA PHE A 53 -0.44 -7.17 -16.12
C PHE A 53 -0.48 -8.65 -15.75
N SER A 54 0.70 -9.27 -15.67
CA SER A 54 0.90 -10.55 -15.02
C SER A 54 1.57 -10.28 -13.67
N ILE A 55 0.80 -10.36 -12.56
CA ILE A 55 1.29 -9.95 -11.25
C ILE A 55 1.59 -11.19 -10.41
N GLN A 56 2.83 -11.27 -9.94
CA GLN A 56 3.27 -12.19 -8.91
C GLN A 56 3.31 -11.45 -7.57
N ALA A 57 2.43 -11.82 -6.65
CA ALA A 57 2.46 -11.30 -5.28
C ALA A 57 3.62 -11.94 -4.50
N VAL A 58 4.47 -11.09 -3.90
CA VAL A 58 5.62 -11.53 -3.09
C VAL A 58 5.41 -11.03 -1.66
N THR A 59 5.46 -11.93 -0.68
CA THR A 59 5.29 -11.59 0.73
C THR A 59 6.62 -11.18 1.33
N ILE A 60 6.78 -9.88 1.61
CA ILE A 60 7.92 -9.32 2.36
C ILE A 60 7.35 -8.51 3.53
N GLY A 61 7.91 -8.71 4.72
CA GLY A 61 7.33 -8.20 5.96
C GLY A 61 7.28 -6.67 6.07
N ASP A 62 8.42 -6.05 6.33
CA ASP A 62 8.49 -4.62 6.65
C ASP A 62 8.91 -3.75 5.45
N SER A 63 8.80 -2.42 5.62
CA SER A 63 9.14 -1.46 4.57
C SER A 63 10.62 -1.45 4.22
N GLN A 64 11.52 -1.65 5.19
CA GLN A 64 12.95 -1.68 4.92
C GLN A 64 13.31 -2.86 4.02
N LYS A 65 12.86 -4.07 4.36
CA LYS A 65 13.09 -5.28 3.55
C LYS A 65 12.51 -5.15 2.14
N ARG A 66 11.36 -4.49 1.99
CA ARG A 66 10.78 -4.20 0.67
C ARG A 66 11.64 -3.23 -0.13
N LEU A 67 12.19 -2.19 0.50
CA LEU A 67 13.10 -1.25 -0.13
C LEU A 67 14.42 -1.92 -0.54
N ASP A 68 14.96 -2.79 0.31
CA ASP A 68 16.15 -3.59 0.00
C ASP A 68 15.89 -4.51 -1.21
N ALA A 69 14.73 -5.17 -1.25
CA ALA A 69 14.32 -6.03 -2.35
C ALA A 69 14.04 -5.27 -3.68
N LEU A 70 13.61 -4.01 -3.61
CA LEU A 70 13.56 -3.12 -4.78
C LEU A 70 14.97 -2.72 -5.23
N GLN A 71 15.87 -2.42 -4.28
CA GLN A 71 17.24 -2.02 -4.55
C GLN A 71 18.07 -3.13 -5.21
N ASP A 72 17.87 -4.40 -4.81
CA ASP A 72 18.55 -5.57 -5.36
C ASP A 72 17.85 -6.18 -6.57
N GLY A 73 16.63 -5.73 -6.89
CA GLY A 73 15.83 -6.19 -8.03
C GLY A 73 15.04 -7.48 -7.79
N SER A 74 14.91 -7.94 -6.55
CA SER A 74 14.10 -9.13 -6.20
C SER A 74 12.60 -8.90 -6.38
N ILE A 75 12.14 -7.66 -6.27
CA ILE A 75 10.78 -7.22 -6.59
C ILE A 75 10.79 -5.95 -7.45
N ASP A 76 9.67 -5.66 -8.10
CA ASP A 76 9.56 -4.55 -9.04
C ASP A 76 8.79 -3.35 -8.45
N VAL A 77 7.76 -3.62 -7.64
CA VAL A 77 6.88 -2.60 -7.04
C VAL A 77 6.58 -2.98 -5.59
N ALA A 78 6.50 -1.98 -4.73
CA ALA A 78 6.09 -2.18 -3.33
C ALA A 78 5.33 -0.98 -2.77
N ASN A 79 4.47 -1.24 -1.76
CA ASN A 79 4.02 -0.18 -0.87
C ASN A 79 4.93 -0.11 0.35
N VAL A 80 5.31 1.10 0.72
CA VAL A 80 6.27 1.37 1.80
C VAL A 80 5.87 2.63 2.59
N VAL A 81 6.41 2.78 3.78
CA VAL A 81 6.20 3.96 4.62
C VAL A 81 7.10 5.10 4.16
N ALA A 82 6.56 6.31 4.07
CA ALA A 82 7.25 7.50 3.58
C ALA A 82 8.52 7.83 4.38
N ASP A 83 8.44 7.79 5.71
CA ASP A 83 9.61 8.08 6.57
C ASP A 83 10.76 7.11 6.33
N VAL A 84 10.46 5.80 6.32
CA VAL A 84 11.47 4.76 6.06
C VAL A 84 12.06 4.93 4.66
N THR A 85 11.21 5.23 3.67
CA THR A 85 11.65 5.46 2.29
C THR A 85 12.56 6.68 2.17
N TYR A 86 12.19 7.81 2.79
CA TYR A 86 13.01 9.01 2.79
C TYR A 86 14.38 8.78 3.45
N LEU A 87 14.39 8.14 4.62
CA LEU A 87 15.64 7.83 5.33
C LEU A 87 16.51 6.85 4.53
N ALA A 88 15.92 5.79 3.97
CA ALA A 88 16.64 4.81 3.15
C ALA A 88 17.24 5.42 1.90
N PHE A 89 16.48 6.23 1.18
CA PHE A 89 16.94 6.90 -0.04
C PHE A 89 18.11 7.85 0.20
N ASN A 90 18.15 8.47 1.39
CA ASN A 90 19.21 9.40 1.80
C ASN A 90 20.34 8.75 2.62
N GLY A 91 20.34 7.42 2.80
CA GLY A 91 21.38 6.71 3.57
C GLY A 91 21.37 7.02 5.07
N ARG A 92 20.18 7.30 5.63
CA ARG A 92 20.01 7.74 7.03
C ARG A 92 19.31 6.70 7.92
N LEU A 93 18.99 5.53 7.40
CA LEU A 93 18.45 4.45 8.26
C LEU A 93 19.54 3.92 9.19
N PRO A 94 19.22 3.63 10.44
CA PRO A 94 20.14 2.97 11.36
C PRO A 94 20.67 1.65 10.77
N GLY A 95 21.99 1.47 10.76
CA GLY A 95 22.63 0.27 10.21
C GLY A 95 22.73 0.19 8.69
N GLN A 96 22.26 1.21 7.96
CA GLN A 96 22.38 1.26 6.51
C GLN A 96 23.81 1.61 6.07
N SER A 97 24.37 0.84 5.13
CA SER A 97 25.74 1.04 4.63
C SER A 97 25.83 2.04 3.47
N ALA A 98 24.75 2.21 2.70
CA ALA A 98 24.70 3.10 1.54
C ALA A 98 23.26 3.53 1.19
N PRO A 99 23.06 4.71 0.56
CA PRO A 99 21.76 5.16 0.10
C PRO A 99 21.11 4.21 -0.91
N LEU A 100 19.79 4.00 -0.83
CA LEU A 100 19.03 3.19 -1.78
C LEU A 100 18.59 4.05 -2.98
N GLN A 101 19.45 4.17 -3.98
CA GLN A 101 19.25 5.08 -5.12
C GLN A 101 18.53 4.46 -6.33
N LYS A 102 18.35 3.12 -6.35
CA LYS A 102 17.67 2.40 -7.44
C LYS A 102 16.16 2.32 -7.28
N ILE A 103 15.57 3.19 -6.46
CA ILE A 103 14.12 3.25 -6.21
C ILE A 103 13.53 4.59 -6.68
N ARG A 104 12.28 4.58 -7.10
CA ARG A 104 11.54 5.78 -7.51
C ARG A 104 10.12 5.75 -6.97
N GLY A 105 9.58 6.95 -6.68
CA GLY A 105 8.18 7.12 -6.31
C GLY A 105 7.25 6.90 -7.50
N VAL A 106 6.13 6.25 -7.26
CA VAL A 106 5.01 6.15 -8.21
C VAL A 106 3.86 7.02 -7.74
N ALA A 107 3.47 6.89 -6.48
CA ALA A 107 2.38 7.67 -5.90
C ALA A 107 2.51 7.80 -4.39
N LEU A 108 2.17 8.98 -3.86
CA LEU A 108 1.75 9.11 -2.48
C LEU A 108 0.35 8.49 -2.36
N MET A 109 0.25 7.50 -1.48
CA MET A 109 -0.97 6.74 -1.26
C MET A 109 -1.78 7.33 -0.08
N ASN A 110 -2.38 6.47 0.69
CA ASN A 110 -3.16 6.81 1.87
C ASN A 110 -2.26 7.03 3.08
N ARG A 111 -2.85 7.58 4.15
CA ARG A 111 -2.19 7.71 5.44
C ARG A 111 -2.63 6.60 6.38
N ALA A 112 -1.68 5.78 6.83
CA ALA A 112 -1.90 4.89 7.96
C ALA A 112 -1.87 5.72 9.26
N VAL A 113 -2.80 5.43 10.13
CA VAL A 113 -3.02 6.18 11.39
C VAL A 113 -2.71 5.28 12.57
N VAL A 114 -2.04 5.83 13.57
CA VAL A 114 -1.75 5.12 14.82
C VAL A 114 -3.00 5.11 15.69
N HIS A 115 -3.43 3.94 16.11
CA HIS A 115 -4.49 3.75 17.09
C HIS A 115 -3.87 3.14 18.35
N LEU A 116 -3.92 3.87 19.44
CA LEU A 116 -3.55 3.36 20.77
C LEU A 116 -4.84 2.90 21.46
N LEU A 117 -5.00 1.58 21.52
CA LEU A 117 -6.16 0.92 22.12
C LEU A 117 -5.84 0.54 23.56
N ILE A 118 -6.70 0.95 24.49
CA ILE A 118 -6.63 0.60 25.92
C ILE A 118 -7.73 -0.41 26.22
N GLY A 119 -7.40 -1.47 26.94
CA GLY A 119 -8.30 -2.55 27.26
C GLY A 119 -9.46 -2.11 28.19
N PRO A 120 -10.59 -2.85 28.20
CA PRO A 120 -11.79 -2.46 28.93
C PRO A 120 -11.58 -2.32 30.44
N ASN A 121 -10.67 -3.09 31.02
CA ASN A 121 -10.41 -3.13 32.46
C ASN A 121 -9.29 -2.20 32.93
N VAL A 122 -8.72 -1.38 32.05
CA VAL A 122 -7.62 -0.46 32.36
C VAL A 122 -8.16 0.96 32.49
N ASP A 123 -7.84 1.64 33.62
CA ASP A 123 -8.13 3.07 33.76
C ASP A 123 -7.19 3.87 32.82
N PRO A 124 -7.70 4.57 31.81
CA PRO A 124 -6.87 5.32 30.87
C PRO A 124 -6.09 6.47 31.52
N ARG A 125 -6.50 6.92 32.71
CA ARG A 125 -5.83 8.01 33.44
C ARG A 125 -4.53 7.59 34.12
N ARG A 126 -4.29 6.27 34.31
CA ARG A 126 -3.04 5.78 34.92
C ARG A 126 -1.82 5.91 33.99
N GLY A 127 -2.02 6.26 32.72
CA GLY A 127 -0.97 6.28 31.72
C GLY A 127 -0.51 4.86 31.32
N LEU A 128 0.64 4.75 30.68
CA LEU A 128 1.14 3.48 30.13
C LEU A 128 2.12 2.72 31.03
N ARG A 129 2.57 3.33 32.11
CA ARG A 129 3.61 2.76 33.00
C ARG A 129 3.12 1.46 33.67
N GLY A 130 3.98 0.42 33.60
CA GLY A 130 3.69 -0.90 34.14
C GLY A 130 2.66 -1.72 33.37
N LEU A 131 2.19 -1.24 32.21
CA LEU A 131 1.22 -1.96 31.38
C LEU A 131 1.90 -3.04 30.52
N ARG A 132 1.15 -4.10 30.21
CA ARG A 132 1.46 -5.08 29.19
C ARG A 132 0.99 -4.52 27.84
N ILE A 133 1.91 -4.20 26.93
CA ILE A 133 1.60 -3.46 25.70
C ILE A 133 2.08 -4.23 24.48
N VAL A 134 1.18 -4.50 23.53
CA VAL A 134 1.60 -4.87 22.17
C VAL A 134 1.98 -3.60 21.41
N LEU A 135 3.28 -3.49 21.12
CA LEU A 135 3.90 -2.30 20.53
C LEU A 135 3.73 -2.19 19.02
N GLY A 136 3.25 -3.25 18.39
CA GLY A 136 3.00 -3.31 16.95
C GLY A 136 3.11 -4.71 16.38
N ASP A 137 2.94 -4.80 15.06
CA ASP A 137 3.12 -6.02 14.30
C ASP A 137 4.62 -6.13 13.92
N PRO A 138 5.31 -7.23 14.27
CA PRO A 138 6.75 -7.39 13.99
C PRO A 138 7.08 -7.42 12.50
N THR A 139 6.07 -7.72 11.65
CA THR A 139 6.19 -7.70 10.19
C THR A 139 5.70 -6.39 9.57
N GLY A 140 5.29 -5.42 10.40
CA GLY A 140 4.78 -4.13 9.95
C GLY A 140 5.87 -3.17 9.52
N GLY A 141 5.53 -2.27 8.60
CA GLY A 141 6.45 -1.23 8.10
C GLY A 141 6.95 -0.26 9.19
N ASN A 142 6.31 -0.27 10.36
CA ASN A 142 6.60 0.60 11.50
C ASN A 142 6.76 -0.17 12.82
N ALA A 143 7.38 -1.33 12.80
CA ALA A 143 7.54 -2.16 14.00
C ALA A 143 8.15 -1.35 15.18
N SER A 144 9.12 -0.49 14.93
CA SER A 144 9.76 0.34 15.97
C SER A 144 8.97 1.59 16.37
N LEU A 145 7.88 1.93 15.69
CA LEU A 145 7.11 3.15 15.99
C LEU A 145 6.45 3.08 17.38
N GLY A 146 5.95 1.92 17.78
CA GLY A 146 5.30 1.73 19.06
C GLY A 146 6.26 1.98 20.25
N GLU A 147 7.47 1.43 20.21
CA GLU A 147 8.50 1.68 21.24
C GLU A 147 8.83 3.16 21.35
N LYS A 148 9.07 3.82 20.21
CA LYS A 148 9.38 5.25 20.18
C LYS A 148 8.22 6.11 20.66
N LEU A 149 6.98 5.74 20.32
CA LEU A 149 5.78 6.42 20.80
C LEU A 149 5.70 6.36 22.33
N VAL A 150 5.82 5.17 22.93
CA VAL A 150 5.76 5.01 24.38
C VAL A 150 6.87 5.80 25.08
N ASN A 151 8.10 5.76 24.55
CA ASN A 151 9.22 6.52 25.08
C ASN A 151 8.95 8.04 25.03
N THR A 152 8.43 8.56 23.92
CA THR A 152 8.13 9.99 23.78
C THR A 152 6.93 10.43 24.66
N MET A 153 6.03 9.51 25.00
CA MET A 153 5.00 9.73 26.03
C MET A 153 5.54 9.72 27.46
N GLY A 154 6.85 9.74 27.64
CA GLY A 154 7.50 9.82 28.94
C GLY A 154 7.55 8.49 29.71
N VAL A 155 7.36 7.38 29.03
CA VAL A 155 7.42 6.04 29.64
C VAL A 155 8.54 5.24 28.95
N PRO A 156 9.70 5.07 29.61
CA PRO A 156 10.75 4.20 29.11
C PRO A 156 10.24 2.79 28.85
N THR A 157 10.70 2.16 27.79
CA THR A 157 10.28 0.77 27.44
C THR A 157 10.66 -0.24 28.52
N SER A 158 11.66 0.05 29.36
CA SER A 158 11.99 -0.75 30.55
C SER A 158 10.93 -0.70 31.67
N GLU A 159 10.00 0.24 31.61
CA GLU A 159 8.93 0.41 32.59
C GLU A 159 7.56 -0.11 32.10
N ILE A 160 7.56 -0.86 31.01
CA ILE A 160 6.40 -1.57 30.46
C ILE A 160 6.74 -3.03 30.22
N HIS A 161 5.75 -3.88 30.04
CA HIS A 161 5.91 -5.24 29.53
C HIS A 161 5.53 -5.24 28.03
N GLY A 162 6.50 -4.80 27.20
CA GLY A 162 6.33 -4.66 25.76
C GLY A 162 6.50 -5.98 25.01
N GLU A 163 5.60 -6.26 24.07
CA GLU A 163 5.72 -7.37 23.13
C GLU A 163 5.31 -6.94 21.72
N PHE A 164 5.62 -7.78 20.74
CA PHE A 164 5.15 -7.63 19.36
C PHE A 164 4.26 -8.80 19.00
N ALA A 165 3.16 -8.52 18.29
CA ALA A 165 2.26 -9.57 17.81
C ALA A 165 1.53 -9.12 16.54
N PRO A 166 1.07 -10.07 15.68
CA PRO A 166 0.14 -9.74 14.61
C PRO A 166 -1.11 -9.05 15.15
N TYR A 167 -1.61 -8.04 14.44
CA TYR A 167 -2.66 -7.16 14.96
C TYR A 167 -3.95 -7.89 15.38
N ASP A 168 -4.37 -8.95 14.64
CA ASP A 168 -5.54 -9.74 15.02
C ASP A 168 -5.35 -10.43 16.38
N ALA A 169 -4.22 -11.07 16.57
CA ALA A 169 -3.87 -11.73 17.85
C ALA A 169 -3.72 -10.69 18.98
N ALA A 170 -3.16 -9.52 18.70
CA ALA A 170 -3.01 -8.43 19.65
C ALA A 170 -4.38 -7.94 20.17
N VAL A 171 -5.35 -7.73 19.28
CA VAL A 171 -6.71 -7.32 19.67
C VAL A 171 -7.43 -8.43 20.44
N GLU A 172 -7.25 -9.69 20.09
CA GLU A 172 -7.79 -10.81 20.87
C GLU A 172 -7.23 -10.86 22.29
N LYS A 173 -5.91 -10.71 22.46
CA LYS A 173 -5.26 -10.61 23.76
C LYS A 173 -5.82 -9.43 24.58
N LEU A 174 -6.02 -8.26 23.95
CA LEU A 174 -6.59 -7.08 24.58
C LEU A 174 -7.99 -7.35 25.15
N LEU A 175 -8.85 -7.97 24.35
CA LEU A 175 -10.22 -8.28 24.74
C LEU A 175 -10.31 -9.36 25.82
N LYS A 176 -9.37 -10.30 25.86
CA LYS A 176 -9.22 -11.30 26.93
C LYS A 176 -8.57 -10.75 28.20
N GLY A 177 -8.01 -9.54 28.17
CA GLY A 177 -7.27 -8.95 29.28
C GLY A 177 -5.88 -9.58 29.49
N GLU A 178 -5.34 -10.25 28.50
CA GLU A 178 -3.97 -10.80 28.50
C GLU A 178 -2.93 -9.68 28.29
N VAL A 179 -3.30 -8.60 27.61
CA VAL A 179 -2.56 -7.34 27.50
C VAL A 179 -3.45 -6.16 27.86
N ASP A 180 -2.86 -5.05 28.25
CA ASP A 180 -3.53 -3.86 28.77
C ASP A 180 -3.72 -2.79 27.67
N ALA A 181 -2.80 -2.76 26.69
CA ALA A 181 -2.86 -1.83 25.57
C ALA A 181 -2.31 -2.46 24.29
N VAL A 182 -2.76 -1.93 23.13
CA VAL A 182 -2.28 -2.35 21.80
C VAL A 182 -2.09 -1.12 20.94
N ILE A 183 -0.94 -1.03 20.27
CA ILE A 183 -0.64 -0.02 19.25
C ILE A 183 -0.77 -0.66 17.87
N VAL A 184 -1.73 -0.16 17.08
CA VAL A 184 -1.89 -0.56 15.67
C VAL A 184 -1.75 0.64 14.75
N THR A 185 -1.07 0.46 13.62
CA THR A 185 -0.92 1.48 12.57
C THR A 185 -1.57 0.98 11.30
N LEU A 186 -2.77 1.48 11.02
CA LEU A 186 -3.66 0.99 9.96
C LEU A 186 -4.31 2.13 9.20
N LEU A 187 -4.77 1.84 7.98
CA LEU A 187 -5.62 2.76 7.21
C LEU A 187 -7.02 2.80 7.81
N PRO A 188 -7.51 3.96 8.31
CA PRO A 188 -8.86 4.04 8.84
C PRO A 188 -9.93 4.15 7.72
N PRO A 189 -11.18 3.73 7.95
CA PRO A 189 -11.64 2.93 9.09
C PRO A 189 -11.25 1.45 8.96
N GLN A 190 -11.00 0.79 10.09
CA GLN A 190 -10.63 -0.63 10.13
C GLN A 190 -11.57 -1.43 11.02
N GLU A 191 -12.05 -2.55 10.51
CA GLU A 191 -12.94 -3.46 11.27
C GLU A 191 -12.25 -4.01 12.53
N LEU A 192 -10.94 -4.24 12.47
CA LEU A 192 -10.16 -4.67 13.62
C LEU A 192 -10.28 -3.69 14.80
N VAL A 193 -10.15 -2.39 14.52
CA VAL A 193 -10.30 -1.33 15.54
C VAL A 193 -11.75 -1.27 16.02
N ALA A 194 -12.71 -1.31 15.09
CA ALA A 194 -14.14 -1.33 15.44
C ALA A 194 -14.51 -2.53 16.33
N ARG A 195 -13.95 -3.71 16.06
CA ARG A 195 -14.11 -4.93 16.88
C ARG A 195 -13.59 -4.72 18.31
N ALA A 196 -12.39 -4.13 18.44
CA ALA A 196 -11.82 -3.83 19.75
C ALA A 196 -12.74 -2.89 20.57
N LEU A 197 -13.23 -1.83 19.93
CA LEU A 197 -14.11 -0.85 20.59
C LEU A 197 -15.48 -1.41 20.96
N ARG A 198 -16.09 -2.25 20.10
CA ARG A 198 -17.31 -2.99 20.46
C ARG A 198 -17.09 -3.94 21.65
N GLY A 199 -15.89 -4.46 21.80
CA GLY A 199 -15.48 -5.30 22.94
C GLY A 199 -15.13 -4.51 24.20
N GLY A 200 -15.37 -3.18 24.21
CA GLY A 200 -15.16 -2.31 25.37
C GLY A 200 -13.77 -1.67 25.47
N ALA A 201 -12.87 -1.90 24.52
CA ALA A 201 -11.63 -1.15 24.45
C ALA A 201 -11.93 0.35 24.16
N ARG A 202 -10.96 1.20 24.45
CA ARG A 202 -11.06 2.65 24.20
C ARG A 202 -9.86 3.14 23.42
N LEU A 203 -10.07 4.14 22.55
CA LEU A 203 -8.97 4.87 21.89
C LEU A 203 -8.39 5.89 22.87
N MET A 204 -7.06 5.90 22.97
CA MET A 204 -6.33 6.92 23.70
C MET A 204 -5.74 7.94 22.73
N GLU A 205 -5.85 9.21 23.09
CA GLU A 205 -5.34 10.32 22.30
C GLU A 205 -3.81 10.33 22.30
N ILE A 206 -3.24 10.67 21.13
CA ILE A 206 -1.80 10.87 20.94
C ILE A 206 -1.63 12.32 20.48
N ASN A 207 -1.37 13.21 21.43
CA ASN A 207 -1.31 14.66 21.21
C ASN A 207 -0.25 15.30 22.12
N GLY A 208 0.03 16.59 21.92
CA GLY A 208 0.96 17.32 22.77
C GLY A 208 2.44 17.24 22.32
N PRO A 209 3.37 17.55 23.22
CA PRO A 209 4.80 17.59 22.91
C PRO A 209 5.37 16.22 22.56
N GLU A 210 4.72 15.12 22.94
CA GLU A 210 5.11 13.75 22.61
C GLU A 210 5.19 13.52 21.10
N VAL A 211 4.27 14.16 20.35
CA VAL A 211 4.26 14.08 18.88
C VAL A 211 5.50 14.74 18.28
N ASP A 212 5.96 15.86 18.84
CA ASP A 212 7.14 16.56 18.34
C ASP A 212 8.42 15.78 18.65
N GLY A 213 8.50 15.14 19.82
CA GLY A 213 9.58 14.21 20.17
C GLY A 213 9.63 13.02 19.21
N LEU A 214 8.48 12.48 18.82
CA LEU A 214 8.41 11.38 17.87
C LEU A 214 8.88 11.78 16.47
N ARG A 215 8.65 13.03 16.04
CA ARG A 215 9.08 13.56 14.74
C ARG A 215 10.60 13.70 14.57
N VAL A 216 11.37 13.66 15.66
CA VAL A 216 12.84 13.56 15.59
C VAL A 216 13.27 12.25 14.89
N HIS A 217 12.53 11.18 15.14
CA HIS A 217 12.78 9.86 14.56
C HIS A 217 12.02 9.61 13.25
N TYR A 218 10.85 10.23 13.13
CA TYR A 218 9.94 10.10 11.98
C TYR A 218 9.60 11.52 11.45
N PRO A 219 10.49 12.14 10.64
CA PRO A 219 10.37 13.55 10.26
C PRO A 219 9.13 13.85 9.40
N LEU A 220 8.56 12.83 8.77
CA LEU A 220 7.36 12.96 7.93
C LEU A 220 6.07 12.57 8.66
N LEU A 221 6.17 12.19 9.93
CA LEU A 221 5.00 11.90 10.77
C LEU A 221 4.07 13.12 10.82
N ARG A 222 2.77 12.88 10.62
CA ARG A 222 1.76 13.94 10.56
C ARG A 222 0.82 13.85 11.75
N ARG A 223 0.54 14.99 12.38
CA ARG A 223 -0.62 15.12 13.26
C ARG A 223 -1.88 14.83 12.46
N THR A 224 -2.74 14.00 12.98
CA THR A 224 -3.94 13.51 12.30
C THR A 224 -5.11 13.54 13.25
N LEU A 225 -6.29 13.85 12.74
CA LEU A 225 -7.54 13.82 13.46
C LEU A 225 -8.38 12.65 12.95
N LEU A 226 -8.79 11.76 13.83
CA LEU A 226 -9.85 10.79 13.57
C LEU A 226 -11.19 11.49 13.84
N PRO A 227 -12.04 11.69 12.82
CA PRO A 227 -13.34 12.33 13.00
C PRO A 227 -14.21 11.57 14.01
N GLY A 228 -15.01 12.28 14.80
CA GLY A 228 -16.02 11.66 15.63
C GLY A 228 -17.00 10.82 14.81
N GLY A 229 -17.44 9.71 15.35
CA GLY A 229 -18.33 8.78 14.65
C GLY A 229 -17.65 7.87 13.61
N MET A 230 -16.32 7.93 13.46
CA MET A 230 -15.59 7.03 12.55
C MET A 230 -15.65 5.58 13.03
N TYR A 231 -15.64 5.38 14.35
CA TYR A 231 -15.70 4.08 15.00
C TYR A 231 -16.83 4.00 16.04
N PRO A 232 -17.31 2.78 16.37
CA PRO A 232 -18.26 2.60 17.47
C PRO A 232 -17.74 3.22 18.78
N ALA A 233 -18.61 3.88 19.53
CA ALA A 233 -18.29 4.52 20.82
C ALA A 233 -17.14 5.58 20.75
N GLN A 234 -16.88 6.14 19.58
CA GLN A 234 -15.96 7.26 19.39
C GLN A 234 -16.77 8.46 18.86
N ASP A 235 -17.51 9.14 19.73
CA ASP A 235 -18.43 10.21 19.34
C ASP A 235 -17.71 11.54 19.09
N THR A 236 -16.55 11.74 19.71
CA THR A 236 -15.75 12.97 19.60
C THR A 236 -14.54 12.76 18.70
N PRO A 237 -14.06 13.81 18.00
CA PRO A 237 -12.79 13.75 17.28
C PRO A 237 -11.65 13.39 18.22
N LEU A 238 -10.67 12.63 17.72
CA LEU A 238 -9.52 12.16 18.49
C LEU A 238 -8.23 12.51 17.76
N HIS A 239 -7.32 13.23 18.44
CA HIS A 239 -6.00 13.53 17.90
C HIS A 239 -5.08 12.32 17.99
N THR A 240 -4.34 12.09 16.91
CA THR A 240 -3.35 11.03 16.81
C THR A 240 -2.27 11.41 15.79
N VAL A 241 -1.47 10.45 15.39
CA VAL A 241 -0.44 10.62 14.35
C VAL A 241 -0.64 9.66 13.20
N GLY A 242 -0.17 10.05 12.04
CA GLY A 242 -0.23 9.22 10.84
C GLY A 242 1.05 9.27 10.04
N VAL A 243 1.30 8.19 9.32
CA VAL A 243 2.40 8.02 8.38
C VAL A 243 1.85 7.84 6.97
N ASP A 244 2.39 8.60 6.04
CA ASP A 244 2.00 8.47 4.64
C ASP A 244 2.61 7.19 4.04
N LEU A 245 1.84 6.49 3.22
CA LEU A 245 2.29 5.34 2.46
C LEU A 245 2.61 5.76 1.02
N LEU A 246 3.62 5.15 0.45
CA LEU A 246 4.04 5.34 -0.92
C LEU A 246 3.87 4.05 -1.72
N LEU A 247 3.52 4.18 -2.98
CA LEU A 247 3.82 3.18 -3.99
C LEU A 247 5.18 3.55 -4.59
N VAL A 248 6.11 2.62 -4.59
CA VAL A 248 7.46 2.78 -5.13
C VAL A 248 7.79 1.64 -6.08
N CYS A 249 8.67 1.90 -7.03
CA CYS A 249 9.16 0.92 -7.99
C CYS A 249 10.67 1.02 -8.16
N ARG A 250 11.27 0.06 -8.87
CA ARG A 250 12.66 0.15 -9.29
C ARG A 250 12.85 1.30 -10.28
N ALA A 251 14.02 1.95 -10.21
CA ALA A 251 14.36 3.09 -11.06
C ALA A 251 14.58 2.71 -12.53
N ASP A 252 14.93 1.46 -12.81
CA ASP A 252 15.24 0.92 -14.14
C ASP A 252 14.04 0.28 -14.85
N MET A 253 12.84 0.38 -14.27
CA MET A 253 11.62 -0.10 -14.94
C MET A 253 11.33 0.71 -16.20
N ASP A 254 10.71 0.06 -17.17
CA ASP A 254 10.29 0.70 -18.42
C ASP A 254 9.29 1.86 -18.14
N ASN A 255 9.49 2.98 -18.84
CA ASN A 255 8.70 4.19 -18.63
C ASN A 255 7.22 4.00 -19.00
N GLU A 256 6.93 3.24 -20.07
CA GLU A 256 5.55 2.96 -20.48
C GLU A 256 4.86 2.06 -19.47
N LEU A 257 5.57 1.03 -18.98
CA LEU A 257 5.03 0.14 -17.94
C LEU A 257 4.65 0.88 -16.68
N VAL A 258 5.52 1.79 -16.19
CA VAL A 258 5.22 2.57 -14.98
C VAL A 258 4.15 3.63 -15.25
N TYR A 259 4.09 4.19 -16.46
CA TYR A 259 2.98 5.05 -16.87
C TYR A 259 1.65 4.30 -16.80
N GLU A 260 1.56 3.12 -17.42
CA GLU A 260 0.34 2.29 -17.42
C GLU A 260 -0.04 1.82 -16.01
N LEU A 261 0.94 1.45 -15.17
CA LEU A 261 0.71 1.11 -13.77
C LEU A 261 0.10 2.29 -13.01
N THR A 262 0.63 3.51 -13.23
CA THR A 262 0.13 4.73 -12.58
C THR A 262 -1.28 5.08 -13.10
N ARG A 263 -1.50 4.99 -14.39
CA ARG A 263 -2.82 5.20 -15.01
C ARG A 263 -3.85 4.24 -14.44
N ALA A 264 -3.52 2.96 -14.38
CA ALA A 264 -4.41 1.93 -13.86
C ALA A 264 -4.80 2.20 -12.38
N LEU A 265 -3.85 2.66 -11.57
CA LEU A 265 -4.10 3.01 -10.16
C LEU A 265 -5.19 4.10 -10.02
N PHE A 266 -5.23 5.08 -10.93
CA PHE A 266 -6.15 6.22 -10.82
C PHE A 266 -7.39 6.11 -11.70
N GLU A 267 -7.39 5.26 -12.71
CA GLU A 267 -8.46 5.20 -13.69
C GLU A 267 -9.20 3.85 -13.74
N GLU A 268 -8.50 2.75 -13.47
CA GLU A 268 -9.04 1.40 -13.69
C GLU A 268 -9.39 0.63 -12.40
N VAL A 269 -8.67 0.86 -11.29
CA VAL A 269 -9.04 0.21 -10.02
C VAL A 269 -10.46 0.62 -9.60
N PRO A 270 -11.19 -0.23 -8.86
CA PRO A 270 -12.56 0.05 -8.43
C PRO A 270 -12.73 1.43 -7.79
N GLN A 271 -13.85 2.11 -8.06
CA GLN A 271 -14.10 3.48 -7.59
C GLN A 271 -13.97 3.64 -6.08
N ARG A 272 -14.35 2.60 -5.29
CA ARG A 272 -14.20 2.61 -3.82
C ARG A 272 -12.74 2.77 -3.38
N ILE A 273 -11.79 2.24 -4.16
CA ILE A 273 -10.34 2.38 -3.91
C ILE A 273 -9.87 3.76 -4.37
N ARG A 274 -10.27 4.19 -5.57
CA ARG A 274 -9.89 5.50 -6.14
C ARG A 274 -10.30 6.67 -5.25
N ARG A 275 -11.46 6.57 -4.57
CA ARG A 275 -11.91 7.60 -3.61
C ARG A 275 -11.01 7.75 -2.39
N GLN A 276 -10.20 6.74 -2.09
CA GLN A 276 -9.23 6.80 -0.99
C GLN A 276 -7.89 7.42 -1.42
N LEU A 277 -7.67 7.60 -2.71
CA LEU A 277 -6.46 8.19 -3.28
C LEU A 277 -6.74 9.66 -3.64
N ASP A 278 -5.83 10.54 -3.25
CA ASP A 278 -5.88 11.94 -3.65
C ASP A 278 -4.96 12.17 -4.86
N PRO A 279 -5.51 12.29 -6.08
CA PRO A 279 -4.69 12.41 -7.28
C PRO A 279 -3.92 13.74 -7.36
N GLN A 280 -4.29 14.75 -6.56
CA GLN A 280 -3.57 16.02 -6.50
C GLN A 280 -2.33 15.90 -5.61
N ARG A 281 -2.41 15.10 -4.56
CA ARG A 281 -1.31 14.84 -3.64
C ARG A 281 -0.40 13.70 -4.09
N ALA A 282 -0.90 12.81 -4.93
CA ALA A 282 -0.19 11.59 -5.33
C ALA A 282 1.22 11.83 -5.90
N PRO A 283 1.50 12.88 -6.71
CA PRO A 283 2.85 13.16 -7.19
C PRO A 283 3.82 13.68 -6.12
N ALA A 284 3.34 14.08 -4.93
CA ALA A 284 4.16 14.64 -3.85
C ALA A 284 4.90 13.54 -3.07
N THR A 285 5.60 12.66 -3.78
CA THR A 285 6.42 11.61 -3.18
C THR A 285 7.69 12.19 -2.54
N VAL A 286 8.19 11.55 -1.48
CA VAL A 286 9.36 12.00 -0.70
C VAL A 286 10.71 11.65 -1.34
N ILE A 287 10.67 10.92 -2.44
CA ILE A 287 11.80 10.58 -3.31
C ILE A 287 11.43 10.93 -4.76
N PRO A 288 12.39 11.06 -5.67
CA PRO A 288 12.09 11.40 -7.05
C PRO A 288 11.08 10.45 -7.69
N LEU A 289 10.12 11.01 -8.43
CA LEU A 289 9.16 10.22 -9.21
C LEU A 289 9.88 9.43 -10.31
N HIS A 290 9.33 8.26 -10.63
CA HIS A 290 9.69 7.54 -11.85
C HIS A 290 9.24 8.36 -13.08
N PRO A 291 10.06 8.43 -14.17
CA PRO A 291 9.70 9.23 -15.35
C PRO A 291 8.32 8.88 -15.94
N GLY A 292 7.94 7.60 -15.97
CA GLY A 292 6.62 7.15 -16.41
C GLY A 292 5.49 7.70 -15.54
N ALA A 293 5.63 7.64 -14.21
CA ALA A 293 4.65 8.23 -13.29
C ALA A 293 4.56 9.75 -13.46
N ALA A 294 5.72 10.43 -13.55
CA ALA A 294 5.77 11.87 -13.77
C ALA A 294 5.08 12.30 -15.07
N ARG A 295 5.22 11.48 -16.15
CA ARG A 295 4.51 11.71 -17.42
C ARG A 295 3.00 11.63 -17.24
N TYR A 296 2.50 10.60 -16.56
CA TYR A 296 1.07 10.45 -16.30
C TYR A 296 0.49 11.68 -15.57
N TYR A 297 1.15 12.15 -14.52
CA TYR A 297 0.67 13.30 -13.76
C TYR A 297 0.65 14.58 -14.59
N ARG A 298 1.70 14.86 -15.39
CA ARG A 298 1.73 16.03 -16.30
C ARG A 298 0.60 15.99 -17.32
N GLU A 299 0.37 14.85 -17.98
CA GLU A 299 -0.69 14.70 -18.96
C GLU A 299 -2.08 14.87 -18.34
N ARG A 300 -2.26 14.39 -17.12
CA ARG A 300 -3.50 14.55 -16.39
C ARG A 300 -3.79 16.00 -16.00
N GLU A 301 -2.78 16.78 -15.63
CA GLU A 301 -2.95 18.22 -15.37
C GLU A 301 -3.37 18.98 -16.62
N LEU A 302 -2.81 18.64 -17.77
CA LEU A 302 -3.15 19.24 -19.05
C LEU A 302 -4.57 18.91 -19.56
N ARG A 303 -5.19 17.87 -19.04
CA ARG A 303 -6.58 17.45 -19.40
C ARG A 303 -7.66 18.11 -18.53
N ARG A 304 -7.31 18.89 -17.54
CA ARG A 304 -8.21 19.64 -16.65
C ARG A 304 -8.46 21.04 -17.19
#